data_f2ae9968e7bafb71aa5d6c79587c6194
#
_entry.id   f2ae9968e7bafb71aa5d6c79587c6194
#
_cell.length_a   1.000
_cell.length_b   1.000
_cell.length_c   1.000
_cell.angle_alpha   90.00
_cell.angle_beta   90.00
_cell.angle_gamma   90.00
#
_symmetry.space_group_name_H-M   'P 1'
#
loop_
_entity.id
_entity.type
_entity.pdbx_description
1 polymer ?
#
loop_
_entity_poly.entity_id
_entity_poly.type
_entity_poly.pdbx_seq_one_letter_code
_entity_poly.pdbx_strand_id
1 'polypeptide(L)'
;DINPETLILGIPLSTCLRFLIPDVVNKGISKILYLDCDIICHGSLSELIDINLEGEIAGVILDSPDMQKRVKQLDYGVDFNGYFNAGVMLINNYEWRKNN
;
A
#
# COMPACT_ATOMS: atom_id res chain seq x y z
N ASP A 1 -22.97 -3.11 -8.62
CA ASP A 1 -22.71 -2.23 -7.47
C ASP A 1 -22.10 -3.07 -6.35
N ILE A 2 -20.83 -2.84 -6.06
CA ILE A 2 -20.13 -3.52 -4.96
C ILE A 2 -20.44 -2.73 -3.69
N ASN A 3 -21.03 -3.40 -2.69
CA ASN A 3 -21.26 -2.78 -1.38
C ASN A 3 -19.89 -2.53 -0.71
N PRO A 4 -19.53 -1.28 -0.38
CA PRO A 4 -18.24 -0.96 0.25
C PRO A 4 -18.07 -1.59 1.65
N GLU A 5 -19.16 -2.00 2.30
CA GLU A 5 -19.14 -2.72 3.58
C GLU A 5 -18.91 -4.23 3.42
N THR A 6 -18.78 -4.72 2.19
CA THR A 6 -18.43 -6.13 1.96
C THR A 6 -17.04 -6.42 2.54
N LEU A 7 -16.98 -7.44 3.40
CA LEU A 7 -15.70 -7.88 3.98
C LEU A 7 -15.02 -8.90 3.07
N ILE A 8 -13.74 -8.69 2.81
CA ILE A 8 -12.85 -9.69 2.21
C ILE A 8 -11.86 -10.10 3.28
N LEU A 9 -11.91 -11.36 3.69
CA LEU A 9 -11.05 -11.89 4.77
C LEU A 9 -11.15 -11.08 6.07
N GLY A 10 -12.31 -10.51 6.37
CA GLY A 10 -12.53 -9.69 7.56
C GLY A 10 -12.07 -8.22 7.40
N ILE A 11 -11.63 -7.82 6.21
CA ILE A 11 -11.23 -6.44 5.91
C ILE A 11 -12.31 -5.80 5.04
N PRO A 12 -12.78 -4.58 5.35
CA PRO A 12 -13.73 -3.88 4.50
C PRO A 12 -13.17 -3.68 3.09
N LEU A 13 -13.99 -3.91 2.07
CA LEU A 13 -13.61 -3.70 0.67
C LEU A 13 -13.13 -2.26 0.42
N SER A 14 -13.71 -1.29 1.13
CA SER A 14 -13.27 0.11 1.09
C SER A 14 -11.78 0.30 1.40
N THR A 15 -11.20 -0.54 2.26
CA THR A 15 -9.76 -0.53 2.55
C THR A 15 -8.92 -0.88 1.32
N CYS A 16 -9.45 -1.70 0.41
CA CYS A 16 -8.76 -2.08 -0.81
C CYS A 16 -8.79 -0.99 -1.90
N LEU A 17 -9.64 0.03 -1.78
CA LEU A 17 -9.74 1.11 -2.76
C LEU A 17 -8.43 1.89 -2.92
N ARG A 18 -7.57 1.89 -1.90
CA ARG A 18 -6.23 2.52 -1.97
C ARG A 18 -5.38 1.98 -3.14
N PHE A 19 -5.56 0.73 -3.52
CA PHE A 19 -4.82 0.11 -4.62
C PHE A 19 -5.30 0.55 -6.01
N LEU A 20 -6.44 1.24 -6.09
CA LEU A 20 -6.95 1.85 -7.34
C LEU A 20 -6.46 3.29 -7.55
N ILE A 21 -5.76 3.88 -6.57
CA ILE A 21 -5.29 5.27 -6.67
C ILE A 21 -4.45 5.52 -7.93
N PRO A 22 -3.50 4.66 -8.32
CA PRO A 22 -2.73 4.84 -9.53
C PRO A 22 -3.58 4.89 -10.81
N ASP A 23 -4.76 4.26 -10.82
CA ASP A 23 -5.65 4.24 -11.99
C ASP A 23 -6.38 5.58 -12.17
N VAL A 24 -6.63 6.31 -11.09
CA VAL A 24 -7.37 7.58 -11.11
C VAL A 24 -6.47 8.81 -11.11
N VAL A 25 -5.23 8.68 -10.64
CA VAL A 25 -4.26 9.78 -10.63
C VAL A 25 -3.72 10.05 -12.05
N ASN A 26 -3.40 11.31 -12.36
CA ASN A 26 -2.85 11.69 -13.65
C ASN A 26 -1.57 10.89 -13.98
N LYS A 27 -1.51 10.37 -15.21
CA LYS A 27 -0.38 9.55 -15.69
C LYS A 27 0.96 10.30 -15.70
N GLY A 28 0.93 11.62 -15.75
CA GLY A 28 2.13 12.45 -15.68
C GLY A 28 2.76 12.55 -14.28
N ILE A 29 2.03 12.09 -13.24
CA ILE A 29 2.57 12.02 -11.88
C ILE A 29 3.36 10.72 -11.75
N SER A 30 4.65 10.84 -11.49
CA SER A 30 5.56 9.69 -11.41
C SER A 30 5.51 8.97 -10.07
N LYS A 31 5.24 9.70 -8.98
CA LYS A 31 5.31 9.18 -7.61
C LYS A 31 4.11 9.63 -6.80
N ILE A 32 3.53 8.74 -6.03
CA ILE A 32 2.36 9.00 -5.17
C ILE A 32 2.72 8.58 -3.75
N LEU A 33 2.57 9.50 -2.80
CA LEU A 33 2.61 9.16 -1.38
C LEU A 33 1.18 8.98 -0.88
N TYR A 34 0.84 7.75 -0.52
CA TYR A 34 -0.42 7.42 0.15
C TYR A 34 -0.24 7.43 1.66
N LEU A 35 -1.16 8.07 2.35
CA LEU A 35 -1.23 8.09 3.81
C LEU A 35 -2.67 7.82 4.25
N ASP A 36 -2.87 6.96 5.23
CA ASP A 36 -4.18 6.78 5.86
C ASP A 36 -4.62 8.07 6.58
N CYS A 37 -5.92 8.29 6.68
CA CYS A 37 -6.49 9.52 7.22
C CYS A 37 -6.30 9.70 8.74
N ASP A 38 -5.90 8.65 9.46
CA ASP A 38 -5.62 8.65 10.90
C ASP A 38 -4.12 8.84 11.22
N ILE A 39 -3.32 9.21 10.22
CA ILE A 39 -1.89 9.50 10.37
C ILE A 39 -1.68 10.97 10.74
N ILE A 40 -0.79 11.22 11.69
CA ILE A 40 -0.34 12.56 12.07
C ILE A 40 1.07 12.78 11.50
N CYS A 41 1.21 13.80 10.65
CA CYS A 41 2.51 14.20 10.14
C CYS A 41 3.20 15.13 11.16
N HIS A 42 4.31 14.68 11.75
CA HIS A 42 5.04 15.42 12.79
C HIS A 42 6.28 16.17 12.25
N GLY A 43 6.57 16.06 10.97
CA GLY A 43 7.77 16.67 10.38
C GLY A 43 7.72 16.74 8.87
N SER A 44 8.84 17.10 8.24
CA SER A 44 8.96 17.13 6.79
C SER A 44 8.84 15.73 6.18
N LEU A 45 8.11 15.65 5.07
CA LEU A 45 7.97 14.43 4.27
C LEU A 45 9.01 14.38 3.13
N SER A 46 9.91 15.36 3.04
CA SER A 46 10.85 15.49 1.91
C SER A 46 11.71 14.24 1.75
N GLU A 47 12.30 13.74 2.83
CA GLU A 47 13.16 12.55 2.78
C GLU A 47 12.39 11.30 2.33
N LEU A 48 11.13 11.16 2.74
CA LEU A 48 10.28 10.05 2.33
C LEU A 48 9.93 10.16 0.83
N ILE A 49 9.54 11.35 0.37
CA ILE A 49 9.18 11.59 -1.03
C ILE A 49 10.39 11.43 -1.96
N ASP A 50 11.58 11.78 -1.49
CA ASP A 50 12.82 11.74 -2.26
C ASP A 50 13.43 10.32 -2.36
N ILE A 51 12.88 9.33 -1.66
CA ILE A 51 13.34 7.94 -1.79
C ILE A 51 13.30 7.52 -3.27
N ASN A 52 14.44 7.04 -3.76
CA ASN A 52 14.52 6.42 -5.08
C ASN A 52 14.04 4.98 -5.00
N LEU A 53 12.96 4.66 -5.71
CA LEU A 53 12.38 3.31 -5.74
C LEU A 53 13.09 2.36 -6.71
N GLU A 54 14.09 2.83 -7.48
CA GLU A 54 14.96 2.00 -8.34
C GLU A 54 14.20 1.00 -9.26
N GLY A 55 13.04 1.39 -9.75
CA GLY A 55 12.19 0.52 -10.56
C GLY A 55 11.23 -0.38 -9.79
N GLU A 56 11.27 -0.34 -8.47
CA GLU A 56 10.27 -1.03 -7.64
C GLU A 56 8.89 -0.39 -7.77
N ILE A 57 7.85 -1.21 -7.60
CA ILE A 57 6.45 -0.79 -7.72
C ILE A 57 6.07 0.16 -6.58
N ALA A 58 6.51 -0.14 -5.36
CA ALA A 58 6.23 0.67 -4.18
C ALA A 58 7.27 0.47 -3.07
N GLY A 59 7.49 1.51 -2.27
CA GLY A 59 8.12 1.45 -0.97
C GLY A 59 7.04 1.35 0.12
N VAL A 60 7.17 0.40 1.04
CA VAL A 60 6.22 0.11 2.11
C VAL A 60 6.93 -0.12 3.43
N ILE A 61 6.18 -0.07 4.53
CA ILE A 61 6.68 -0.35 5.88
C ILE A 61 6.20 -1.74 6.30
N LEU A 62 7.11 -2.60 6.71
CA LEU A 62 6.72 -3.90 7.27
C LEU A 62 5.83 -3.71 8.49
N ASP A 63 4.81 -4.52 8.60
CA ASP A 63 3.96 -4.54 9.79
C ASP A 63 4.69 -5.16 11.00
N SER A 64 4.10 -5.03 12.17
CA SER A 64 4.69 -5.51 13.42
C SER A 64 5.08 -6.98 13.37
N PRO A 65 6.09 -7.43 14.15
CA PRO A 65 6.47 -8.84 14.23
C PRO A 65 5.31 -9.76 14.57
N ASP A 66 4.38 -9.31 15.39
CA ASP A 66 3.19 -10.10 15.76
C ASP A 66 2.25 -10.29 14.58
N MET A 67 2.02 -9.25 13.76
CA MET A 67 1.23 -9.35 12.54
C MET A 67 1.91 -10.23 11.49
N GLN A 68 3.22 -10.11 11.30
CA GLN A 68 3.99 -11.01 10.43
C GLN A 68 3.77 -12.47 10.80
N LYS A 69 3.79 -12.78 12.10
CA LYS A 69 3.57 -14.12 12.64
C LYS A 69 2.15 -14.63 12.41
N ARG A 70 1.15 -13.78 12.65
CA ARG A 70 -0.27 -14.12 12.43
C ARG A 70 -0.56 -14.43 10.97
N VAL A 71 -0.07 -13.61 10.05
CA VAL A 71 -0.29 -13.79 8.61
C VAL A 71 0.34 -15.08 8.11
N LYS A 72 1.53 -15.45 8.58
CA LYS A 72 2.16 -16.74 8.26
C LYS A 72 1.35 -17.95 8.73
N GLN A 73 0.57 -17.81 9.81
CA GLN A 73 -0.28 -18.89 10.32
C GLN A 73 -1.56 -19.09 9.52
N LEU A 74 -1.98 -18.08 8.72
CA LEU A 74 -3.25 -18.11 8.01
C LEU A 74 -3.20 -18.91 6.70
N ASP A 75 -2.02 -19.35 6.27
CA ASP A 75 -1.77 -20.21 5.10
C ASP A 75 -2.69 -19.89 3.89
N TYR A 76 -2.51 -18.70 3.33
CA TYR A 76 -3.24 -18.28 2.12
C TYR A 76 -2.70 -18.91 0.82
N GLY A 77 -1.80 -19.88 0.91
CA GLY A 77 -1.15 -20.49 -0.26
C GLY A 77 -0.20 -19.54 -1.00
N VAL A 78 0.19 -18.45 -0.38
CA VAL A 78 1.12 -17.45 -0.92
C VAL A 78 2.34 -17.37 0.01
N ASP A 79 3.54 -17.41 -0.56
CA ASP A 79 4.77 -17.22 0.20
C ASP A 79 4.91 -15.72 0.55
N PHE A 80 4.48 -15.35 1.75
CA PHE A 80 4.61 -13.99 2.26
C PHE A 80 6.03 -13.76 2.80
N ASN A 81 6.91 -13.23 1.99
CA ASN A 81 8.25 -12.80 2.41
C ASN A 81 8.26 -11.46 3.18
N GLY A 82 7.10 -10.97 3.58
CA GLY A 82 6.95 -9.76 4.38
C GLY A 82 5.55 -9.18 4.25
N TYR A 83 4.77 -9.27 5.32
CA TYR A 83 3.49 -8.57 5.40
C TYR A 83 3.74 -7.10 5.73
N PHE A 84 3.15 -6.20 4.97
CA PHE A 84 3.37 -4.76 5.16
C PHE A 84 2.10 -4.04 5.62
N ASN A 85 2.30 -2.92 6.31
CA ASN A 85 1.25 -2.00 6.68
C ASN A 85 0.95 -1.07 5.49
N ALA A 86 -0.26 -1.13 4.96
CA ALA A 86 -0.67 -0.36 3.78
C ALA A 86 -1.12 1.09 4.11
N GLY A 87 -0.97 1.53 5.36
CA GLY A 87 -1.33 2.88 5.79
C GLY A 87 -0.34 3.96 5.36
N VAL A 88 0.89 3.56 4.99
CA VAL A 88 1.91 4.43 4.38
C VAL A 88 2.51 3.71 3.19
N MET A 89 2.35 4.26 1.99
CA MET A 89 2.92 3.68 0.77
C MET A 89 3.48 4.78 -0.13
N LEU A 90 4.72 4.63 -0.57
CA LEU A 90 5.30 5.44 -1.63
C LEU A 90 5.21 4.64 -2.93
N ILE A 91 4.34 5.04 -3.84
CA ILE A 91 4.01 4.30 -5.05
C ILE A 91 4.74 4.89 -6.25
N ASN A 92 5.41 4.04 -7.01
CA ASN A 92 5.91 4.36 -8.34
C ASN A 92 4.76 4.20 -9.34
N ASN A 93 4.12 5.31 -9.71
CA ASN A 93 2.91 5.31 -10.53
C ASN A 93 3.15 4.70 -11.92
N TYR A 94 4.36 4.84 -12.46
CA TYR A 94 4.71 4.25 -13.75
C TYR A 94 4.84 2.72 -13.66
N GLU A 95 5.63 2.22 -12.71
CA GLU A 95 5.83 0.78 -12.55
C GLU A 95 4.55 0.07 -12.10
N TRP A 96 3.73 0.71 -11.27
CA TRP A 96 2.43 0.17 -10.88
C TRP A 96 1.54 -0.08 -12.09
N ARG A 97 1.40 0.93 -12.97
CA ARG A 97 0.56 0.82 -14.17
C ARG A 97 1.09 -0.18 -15.20
N LYS A 98 2.40 -0.33 -15.31
CA LYS A 98 3.04 -1.25 -16.23
C LYS A 98 2.82 -2.72 -15.84
N ASN A 99 2.68 -2.98 -14.54
CA ASN A 99 2.55 -4.32 -13.98
C ASN A 99 1.11 -4.69 -13.59
N ASN A 100 0.18 -3.81 -13.89
CA ASN A 100 -1.25 -4.05 -13.60
C ASN A 100 -2.01 -4.54 -14.84
#